data_03f1daa931ef128442b0d4b026624d6b
#
_entry.id   03f1daa931ef128442b0d4b026624d6b
#
_cell.length_a   1.000
_cell.length_b   1.000
_cell.length_c   1.000
_cell.angle_alpha   90.00
_cell.angle_beta   90.00
_cell.angle_gamma   90.00
#
_symmetry.space_group_name_H-M   'P 1'
#
loop_
_entity.id
_entity.type
_entity.pdbx_description
1 polymer ?
#
loop_
_entity_poly.entity_id
_entity_poly.type
_entity_poly.pdbx_seq_one_letter_code
_entity_poly.pdbx_strand_id
1 'polypeptide(L)'
;MDEKFWEQINTFGENGEFYKIVKEIKKLPEEKLNIELINALGRAYMNLGDYENALDTYLSYIGKNKGDVTNADIWIYSECGWLSNEVGDYERGLKYLLEAEKLGRDDEWLNTEVGQCLGRLGRAEEGIARLKKSLKLIETEAPENINEKIFINSEIGYLYGFLEIPEEALKYFYITKDLGRNDAWLYVHLWFNLERFKGKEEALKYFENEVKDNDKNAALWASLGQVYMNFLENYEEAEKAFKKAFELSGDGLYLYNRGIALRMLGRYEEAIEILLQSRKISVQEGDVTDGEDSELVRCYVALKDKENARKYLESAKEGVKNIPEEHVNEFKNTLKELEDSIASSYFSIAS
;
A
#
# COMPACT_ATOMS: atom_id res chain seq x y z
N MET A 1 -9.07 -36.19 16.22
CA MET A 1 -7.67 -35.96 16.62
C MET A 1 -7.56 -36.13 18.11
N ASP A 2 -6.40 -36.61 18.63
CA ASP A 2 -6.19 -36.70 20.05
C ASP A 2 -5.76 -35.33 20.64
N GLU A 3 -5.87 -35.19 21.95
CA GLU A 3 -5.57 -33.98 22.69
C GLU A 3 -4.11 -33.51 22.48
N LYS A 4 -3.18 -34.48 22.41
CA LYS A 4 -1.74 -34.22 22.21
C LYS A 4 -1.45 -33.55 20.84
N PHE A 5 -2.18 -33.94 19.80
CA PHE A 5 -2.04 -33.30 18.48
C PHE A 5 -2.43 -31.83 18.54
N TRP A 6 -3.55 -31.52 19.18
CA TRP A 6 -4.00 -30.12 19.32
C TRP A 6 -3.08 -29.29 20.23
N GLU A 7 -2.57 -29.86 21.32
CA GLU A 7 -1.56 -29.20 22.16
C GLU A 7 -0.32 -28.83 21.33
N GLN A 8 0.12 -29.74 20.47
CA GLN A 8 1.27 -29.50 19.58
C GLN A 8 0.97 -28.38 18.54
N ILE A 9 -0.18 -28.41 17.89
CA ILE A 9 -0.61 -27.39 16.92
C ILE A 9 -0.70 -26.01 17.59
N ASN A 10 -1.31 -25.94 18.79
CA ASN A 10 -1.40 -24.70 19.55
C ASN A 10 -0.03 -24.16 19.94
N THR A 11 0.87 -25.04 20.42
CA THR A 11 2.24 -24.65 20.77
C THR A 11 2.99 -24.08 19.56
N PHE A 12 2.83 -24.66 18.38
CA PHE A 12 3.43 -24.10 17.15
C PHE A 12 2.85 -22.72 16.82
N GLY A 13 1.54 -22.52 16.99
CA GLY A 13 0.89 -21.23 16.78
C GLY A 13 1.40 -20.15 17.73
N GLU A 14 1.48 -20.47 19.03
CA GLU A 14 1.99 -19.56 20.07
C GLU A 14 3.46 -19.14 19.83
N ASN A 15 4.26 -20.04 19.26
CA ASN A 15 5.66 -19.79 18.92
C ASN A 15 5.86 -19.13 17.55
N GLY A 16 4.79 -18.86 16.76
CA GLY A 16 4.91 -18.35 15.41
C GLY A 16 5.47 -19.32 14.38
N GLU A 17 5.47 -20.64 14.71
CA GLU A 17 6.05 -21.71 13.88
C GLU A 17 5.02 -22.25 12.87
N PHE A 18 4.34 -21.36 12.16
CA PHE A 18 3.20 -21.69 11.27
C PHE A 18 3.54 -22.73 10.20
N TYR A 19 4.76 -22.74 9.68
CA TYR A 19 5.22 -23.75 8.72
C TYR A 19 5.16 -25.18 9.29
N LYS A 20 5.32 -25.35 10.62
CA LYS A 20 5.18 -26.65 11.28
C LYS A 20 3.72 -27.10 11.32
N ILE A 21 2.79 -26.18 11.56
CA ILE A 21 1.34 -26.45 11.50
C ILE A 21 0.98 -27.00 10.12
N VAL A 22 1.39 -26.29 9.06
CA VAL A 22 1.17 -26.73 7.67
C VAL A 22 1.72 -28.14 7.45
N LYS A 23 2.97 -28.36 7.87
CA LYS A 23 3.65 -29.65 7.69
C LYS A 23 2.94 -30.80 8.42
N GLU A 24 2.48 -30.60 9.65
CA GLU A 24 1.83 -31.68 10.44
C GLU A 24 0.42 -31.96 9.91
N ILE A 25 -0.36 -30.95 9.56
CA ILE A 25 -1.71 -31.16 9.04
C ILE A 25 -1.67 -31.83 7.65
N LYS A 26 -0.75 -31.43 6.78
CA LYS A 26 -0.56 -32.07 5.44
C LYS A 26 -0.15 -33.55 5.47
N LYS A 27 0.32 -34.07 6.59
CA LYS A 27 0.58 -35.52 6.75
C LYS A 27 -0.69 -36.34 6.99
N LEU A 28 -1.78 -35.66 7.35
CA LEU A 28 -3.02 -36.35 7.64
C LEU A 28 -3.72 -36.76 6.33
N PRO A 29 -4.35 -37.92 6.31
CA PRO A 29 -5.17 -38.32 5.17
C PRO A 29 -6.38 -37.38 5.07
N GLU A 30 -6.80 -37.13 3.84
CA GLU A 30 -7.81 -36.11 3.52
C GLU A 30 -9.16 -36.33 4.22
N GLU A 31 -9.54 -37.62 4.42
CA GLU A 31 -10.76 -38.00 5.14
C GLU A 31 -10.75 -37.63 6.64
N LYS A 32 -9.60 -37.26 7.19
CA LYS A 32 -9.47 -36.79 8.58
C LYS A 32 -9.53 -35.27 8.71
N LEU A 33 -9.51 -34.53 7.61
CA LEU A 33 -9.55 -33.09 7.60
C LEU A 33 -10.98 -32.60 7.90
N ASN A 34 -11.21 -32.25 9.17
CA ASN A 34 -12.44 -31.59 9.61
C ASN A 34 -12.28 -30.06 9.57
N ILE A 35 -13.36 -29.36 9.86
CA ILE A 35 -13.44 -27.89 9.83
C ILE A 35 -12.36 -27.23 10.72
N GLU A 36 -12.06 -27.80 11.88
CA GLU A 36 -11.08 -27.28 12.82
C GLU A 36 -9.65 -27.34 12.25
N LEU A 37 -9.32 -28.45 11.58
CA LEU A 37 -8.02 -28.64 10.92
C LEU A 37 -7.89 -27.75 9.67
N ILE A 38 -8.97 -27.60 8.91
CA ILE A 38 -9.02 -26.66 7.77
C ILE A 38 -8.78 -25.24 8.24
N ASN A 39 -9.41 -24.82 9.35
CA ASN A 39 -9.18 -23.52 9.93
C ASN A 39 -7.74 -23.33 10.42
N ALA A 40 -7.19 -24.31 11.11
CA ALA A 40 -5.80 -24.26 11.56
C ALA A 40 -4.81 -24.17 10.39
N LEU A 41 -5.07 -24.92 9.32
CA LEU A 41 -4.24 -24.92 8.11
C LEU A 41 -4.36 -23.60 7.34
N GLY A 42 -5.57 -23.11 7.10
CA GLY A 42 -5.82 -21.85 6.41
C GLY A 42 -5.19 -20.66 7.14
N ARG A 43 -5.40 -20.57 8.47
CA ARG A 43 -4.76 -19.53 9.29
C ARG A 43 -3.24 -19.63 9.32
N ALA A 44 -2.68 -20.83 9.31
CA ALA A 44 -1.23 -21.00 9.24
C ALA A 44 -0.67 -20.46 7.91
N TYR A 45 -1.35 -20.71 6.79
CA TYR A 45 -0.97 -20.12 5.50
C TYR A 45 -1.12 -18.60 5.49
N MET A 46 -2.21 -18.05 6.05
CA MET A 46 -2.41 -16.59 6.17
C MET A 46 -1.27 -15.93 6.95
N ASN A 47 -0.86 -16.53 8.09
CA ASN A 47 0.27 -16.02 8.88
C ASN A 47 1.63 -16.15 8.17
N LEU A 48 1.75 -17.02 7.18
CA LEU A 48 2.92 -17.12 6.32
C LEU A 48 2.85 -16.19 5.09
N GLY A 49 1.77 -15.44 4.93
CA GLY A 49 1.53 -14.61 3.74
C GLY A 49 1.15 -15.39 2.48
N ASP A 50 0.87 -16.69 2.61
CA ASP A 50 0.54 -17.59 1.52
C ASP A 50 -0.99 -17.64 1.32
N TYR A 51 -1.55 -16.54 0.85
CA TYR A 51 -2.99 -16.34 0.70
C TYR A 51 -3.62 -17.28 -0.34
N GLU A 52 -2.88 -17.66 -1.38
CA GLU A 52 -3.37 -18.60 -2.40
C GLU A 52 -3.61 -19.99 -1.80
N ASN A 53 -2.64 -20.54 -1.07
CA ASN A 53 -2.81 -21.83 -0.41
C ASN A 53 -3.85 -21.80 0.72
N ALA A 54 -4.01 -20.66 1.41
CA ALA A 54 -5.09 -20.46 2.37
C ALA A 54 -6.45 -20.54 1.69
N LEU A 55 -6.62 -19.82 0.59
CA LEU A 55 -7.85 -19.80 -0.21
C LEU A 55 -8.19 -21.20 -0.75
N ASP A 56 -7.24 -21.89 -1.35
CA ASP A 56 -7.41 -23.26 -1.87
C ASP A 56 -7.82 -24.24 -0.77
N THR A 57 -7.28 -24.08 0.43
CA THR A 57 -7.64 -24.90 1.60
C THR A 57 -9.13 -24.76 1.92
N TYR A 58 -9.65 -23.52 2.01
CA TYR A 58 -11.06 -23.27 2.31
C TYR A 58 -11.98 -23.66 1.16
N LEU A 59 -11.60 -23.39 -0.09
CA LEU A 59 -12.37 -23.75 -1.28
C LEU A 59 -12.53 -25.27 -1.42
N SER A 60 -11.48 -26.02 -1.14
CA SER A 60 -11.52 -27.48 -1.14
C SER A 60 -12.54 -28.03 -0.12
N TYR A 61 -12.64 -27.38 1.04
CA TYR A 61 -13.64 -27.74 2.05
C TYR A 61 -15.06 -27.45 1.57
N ILE A 62 -15.34 -26.24 1.07
CA ILE A 62 -16.65 -25.85 0.52
C ILE A 62 -17.08 -26.83 -0.61
N GLY A 63 -16.14 -27.17 -1.49
CA GLY A 63 -16.41 -28.07 -2.62
C GLY A 63 -16.90 -29.46 -2.21
N LYS A 64 -16.46 -29.97 -1.05
CA LYS A 64 -16.79 -31.31 -0.53
C LYS A 64 -18.06 -31.34 0.33
N ASN A 65 -18.38 -30.26 1.01
CA ASN A 65 -19.43 -30.22 2.03
C ASN A 65 -20.69 -29.44 1.55
N LYS A 66 -21.14 -29.70 0.34
CA LYS A 66 -22.35 -29.11 -0.22
C LYS A 66 -23.60 -29.76 0.39
N GLY A 67 -24.11 -29.27 1.51
CA GLY A 67 -25.40 -29.83 1.96
C GLY A 67 -25.96 -29.33 3.27
N ASP A 68 -25.20 -29.17 4.32
CA ASP A 68 -25.71 -28.66 5.61
C ASP A 68 -24.99 -27.37 5.98
N VAL A 69 -25.71 -26.26 5.88
CA VAL A 69 -25.19 -24.93 6.20
C VAL A 69 -25.11 -24.76 7.71
N THR A 70 -23.91 -24.54 8.22
CA THR A 70 -23.61 -24.28 9.62
C THR A 70 -23.04 -22.86 9.79
N ASN A 71 -22.96 -22.38 11.04
CA ASN A 71 -22.25 -21.12 11.34
C ASN A 71 -20.78 -21.15 10.89
N ALA A 72 -20.19 -22.34 10.83
CA ALA A 72 -18.83 -22.55 10.32
C ALA A 72 -18.73 -22.23 8.82
N ASP A 73 -19.77 -22.53 8.04
CA ASP A 73 -19.82 -22.23 6.61
C ASP A 73 -19.88 -20.71 6.36
N ILE A 74 -20.65 -19.96 7.16
CA ILE A 74 -20.71 -18.49 7.10
C ILE A 74 -19.30 -17.89 7.27
N TRP A 75 -18.55 -18.40 8.26
CA TRP A 75 -17.20 -17.94 8.52
C TRP A 75 -16.27 -18.29 7.35
N ILE A 76 -16.29 -19.53 6.84
CA ILE A 76 -15.45 -19.97 5.71
C ILE A 76 -15.74 -19.16 4.45
N TYR A 77 -17.02 -18.91 4.11
CA TYR A 77 -17.37 -18.05 2.98
C TYR A 77 -16.80 -16.64 3.15
N SER A 78 -16.82 -16.11 4.37
CA SER A 78 -16.24 -14.79 4.68
C SER A 78 -14.73 -14.76 4.46
N GLU A 79 -14.00 -15.79 4.96
CA GLU A 79 -12.56 -15.91 4.75
C GLU A 79 -12.21 -16.12 3.26
N CYS A 80 -12.97 -16.95 2.53
CA CYS A 80 -12.77 -17.09 1.09
C CYS A 80 -12.98 -15.76 0.34
N GLY A 81 -13.97 -14.98 0.78
CA GLY A 81 -14.22 -13.67 0.22
C GLY A 81 -13.05 -12.72 0.45
N TRP A 82 -12.61 -12.58 1.69
CA TRP A 82 -11.47 -11.75 2.06
C TRP A 82 -10.18 -12.19 1.37
N LEU A 83 -9.84 -13.49 1.41
CA LEU A 83 -8.64 -14.02 0.75
C LEU A 83 -8.66 -13.79 -0.77
N SER A 84 -9.85 -13.88 -1.40
CA SER A 84 -9.96 -13.54 -2.82
C SER A 84 -9.66 -12.06 -3.09
N ASN A 85 -10.04 -11.16 -2.18
CA ASN A 85 -9.68 -9.73 -2.26
C ASN A 85 -8.18 -9.53 -2.13
N GLU A 86 -7.53 -10.20 -1.17
CA GLU A 86 -6.09 -10.10 -0.95
C GLU A 86 -5.26 -10.56 -2.17
N VAL A 87 -5.75 -11.56 -2.89
CA VAL A 87 -5.11 -12.02 -4.15
C VAL A 87 -5.60 -11.25 -5.39
N GLY A 88 -6.42 -10.21 -5.22
CA GLY A 88 -6.90 -9.33 -6.30
C GLY A 88 -8.04 -9.89 -7.15
N ASP A 89 -8.66 -11.01 -6.78
CA ASP A 89 -9.82 -11.58 -7.48
C ASP A 89 -11.13 -11.08 -6.84
N TYR A 90 -11.44 -9.82 -7.11
CA TYR A 90 -12.58 -9.12 -6.50
C TYR A 90 -13.95 -9.68 -6.91
N GLU A 91 -14.10 -10.23 -8.11
CA GLU A 91 -15.33 -10.92 -8.53
C GLU A 91 -15.59 -12.14 -7.68
N ARG A 92 -14.57 -12.96 -7.44
CA ARG A 92 -14.66 -14.14 -6.59
C ARG A 92 -14.86 -13.72 -5.12
N GLY A 93 -14.16 -12.69 -4.67
CA GLY A 93 -14.32 -12.10 -3.34
C GLY A 93 -15.78 -11.69 -3.09
N LEU A 94 -16.34 -10.86 -3.96
CA LEU A 94 -17.73 -10.41 -3.86
C LEU A 94 -18.71 -11.59 -3.85
N LYS A 95 -18.49 -12.60 -4.70
CA LYS A 95 -19.34 -13.79 -4.73
C LYS A 95 -19.41 -14.50 -3.38
N TYR A 96 -18.27 -14.75 -2.75
CA TYR A 96 -18.24 -15.46 -1.47
C TYR A 96 -18.75 -14.63 -0.30
N LEU A 97 -18.46 -13.32 -0.27
CA LEU A 97 -19.02 -12.42 0.72
C LEU A 97 -20.57 -12.36 0.65
N LEU A 98 -21.13 -12.33 -0.55
CA LEU A 98 -22.59 -12.37 -0.74
C LEU A 98 -23.19 -13.74 -0.39
N GLU A 99 -22.45 -14.85 -0.51
CA GLU A 99 -22.91 -16.13 0.04
C GLU A 99 -22.95 -16.12 1.57
N ALA A 100 -21.93 -15.53 2.23
CA ALA A 100 -21.95 -15.34 3.68
C ALA A 100 -23.15 -14.46 4.13
N GLU A 101 -23.47 -13.40 3.37
CA GLU A 101 -24.65 -12.55 3.61
C GLU A 101 -25.97 -13.35 3.51
N LYS A 102 -26.12 -14.16 2.46
CA LYS A 102 -27.30 -15.04 2.29
C LYS A 102 -27.49 -16.03 3.42
N LEU A 103 -26.39 -16.46 4.04
CA LEU A 103 -26.37 -17.35 5.19
C LEU A 103 -26.65 -16.61 6.51
N GLY A 104 -26.86 -15.31 6.48
CA GLY A 104 -27.31 -14.50 7.60
C GLY A 104 -26.24 -13.61 8.25
N ARG A 105 -25.01 -13.51 7.69
CA ARG A 105 -24.04 -12.53 8.16
C ARG A 105 -24.43 -11.13 7.70
N ASP A 106 -24.50 -10.17 8.61
CA ASP A 106 -24.80 -8.77 8.30
C ASP A 106 -24.18 -7.84 9.36
N ASP A 107 -22.86 -7.92 9.51
CA ASP A 107 -22.07 -7.08 10.42
C ASP A 107 -21.32 -5.97 9.67
N GLU A 108 -20.65 -5.10 10.41
CA GLU A 108 -19.83 -4.01 9.86
C GLU A 108 -18.70 -4.53 8.97
N TRP A 109 -18.06 -5.62 9.40
CA TRP A 109 -16.95 -6.21 8.66
C TRP A 109 -17.39 -6.66 7.25
N LEU A 110 -18.49 -7.44 7.17
CA LEU A 110 -19.01 -7.91 5.89
C LEU A 110 -19.35 -6.75 4.95
N ASN A 111 -20.03 -5.72 5.47
CA ASN A 111 -20.42 -4.56 4.67
C ASN A 111 -19.19 -3.76 4.20
N THR A 112 -18.11 -3.68 4.99
CA THR A 112 -16.84 -3.08 4.60
C THR A 112 -16.20 -3.87 3.46
N GLU A 113 -16.04 -5.18 3.60
CA GLU A 113 -15.43 -6.04 2.58
C GLU A 113 -16.19 -6.03 1.26
N VAL A 114 -17.53 -6.14 1.32
CA VAL A 114 -18.39 -6.03 0.13
C VAL A 114 -18.26 -4.65 -0.51
N GLY A 115 -18.21 -3.60 0.30
CA GLY A 115 -18.05 -2.22 -0.19
C GLY A 115 -16.74 -2.02 -0.94
N GLN A 116 -15.64 -2.54 -0.42
CA GLN A 116 -14.32 -2.51 -1.09
C GLN A 116 -14.33 -3.29 -2.40
N CYS A 117 -14.81 -4.54 -2.39
CA CYS A 117 -14.95 -5.33 -3.62
C CYS A 117 -15.68 -4.57 -4.72
N LEU A 118 -16.85 -4.01 -4.38
CA LEU A 118 -17.66 -3.24 -5.31
C LEU A 118 -16.89 -2.03 -5.85
N GLY A 119 -16.16 -1.32 -4.98
CA GLY A 119 -15.32 -0.19 -5.38
C GLY A 119 -14.22 -0.60 -6.36
N ARG A 120 -13.50 -1.70 -6.07
CA ARG A 120 -12.45 -2.23 -6.96
C ARG A 120 -12.98 -2.75 -8.29
N LEU A 121 -14.24 -3.22 -8.31
CA LEU A 121 -14.96 -3.62 -9.53
C LEU A 121 -15.57 -2.44 -10.32
N GLY A 122 -15.31 -1.20 -9.91
CA GLY A 122 -15.86 0.00 -10.58
C GLY A 122 -17.34 0.28 -10.27
N ARG A 123 -17.95 -0.43 -9.30
CA ARG A 123 -19.33 -0.25 -8.85
C ARG A 123 -19.38 0.68 -7.64
N ALA A 124 -18.83 1.90 -7.82
CA ALA A 124 -18.52 2.81 -6.73
C ALA A 124 -19.75 3.25 -5.92
N GLU A 125 -20.90 3.54 -6.55
CA GLU A 125 -22.11 3.93 -5.82
C GLU A 125 -22.62 2.81 -4.91
N GLU A 126 -22.59 1.56 -5.38
CA GLU A 126 -22.95 0.41 -4.58
C GLU A 126 -21.97 0.17 -3.43
N GLY A 127 -20.66 0.35 -3.71
CA GLY A 127 -19.60 0.31 -2.71
C GLY A 127 -19.81 1.34 -1.60
N ILE A 128 -20.07 2.59 -1.96
CA ILE A 128 -20.38 3.67 -1.02
C ILE A 128 -21.59 3.33 -0.16
N ALA A 129 -22.64 2.76 -0.74
CA ALA A 129 -23.85 2.36 0.01
C ALA A 129 -23.53 1.30 1.07
N ARG A 130 -22.70 0.31 0.75
CA ARG A 130 -22.24 -0.72 1.69
C ARG A 130 -21.35 -0.15 2.79
N LEU A 131 -20.39 0.68 2.44
CA LEU A 131 -19.51 1.34 3.42
C LEU A 131 -20.29 2.26 4.37
N LYS A 132 -21.26 2.99 3.89
CA LYS A 132 -22.16 3.80 4.74
C LYS A 132 -23.00 2.93 5.69
N LYS A 133 -23.44 1.74 5.25
CA LYS A 133 -24.13 0.79 6.12
C LYS A 133 -23.21 0.28 7.22
N SER A 134 -21.97 -0.08 6.87
CA SER A 134 -20.94 -0.47 7.83
C SER A 134 -20.67 0.64 8.85
N LEU A 135 -20.46 1.87 8.39
CA LEU A 135 -20.22 3.02 9.27
C LEU A 135 -21.34 3.22 10.28
N LYS A 136 -22.60 3.07 9.85
CA LYS A 136 -23.77 3.16 10.73
C LYS A 136 -23.78 2.05 11.79
N LEU A 137 -23.40 0.82 11.43
CA LEU A 137 -23.27 -0.29 12.39
C LEU A 137 -22.21 0.00 13.43
N ILE A 138 -21.02 0.48 13.02
CA ILE A 138 -19.94 0.86 13.94
C ILE A 138 -20.38 2.00 14.87
N GLU A 139 -21.11 3.00 14.39
CA GLU A 139 -21.60 4.09 15.22
C GLU A 139 -22.54 3.61 16.33
N THR A 140 -23.27 2.52 16.11
CA THR A 140 -24.25 1.97 17.08
C THR A 140 -23.65 0.89 17.96
N GLU A 141 -22.75 0.04 17.45
CA GLU A 141 -22.30 -1.18 18.13
C GLU A 141 -20.88 -1.05 18.70
N ALA A 142 -20.01 -0.26 18.07
CA ALA A 142 -18.61 -0.06 18.46
C ALA A 142 -18.15 1.39 18.24
N PRO A 143 -18.79 2.39 18.87
CA PRO A 143 -18.52 3.81 18.58
C PRO A 143 -17.08 4.24 18.90
N GLU A 144 -16.36 3.50 19.73
CA GLU A 144 -14.95 3.72 20.08
C GLU A 144 -13.96 3.19 19.02
N ASN A 145 -14.40 2.42 18.02
CA ASN A 145 -13.53 1.89 16.98
C ASN A 145 -13.12 2.97 15.97
N ILE A 146 -12.22 3.86 16.39
CA ILE A 146 -11.77 5.00 15.61
C ILE A 146 -11.01 4.56 14.35
N ASN A 147 -10.20 3.50 14.44
CA ASN A 147 -9.41 3.02 13.31
C ASN A 147 -10.30 2.56 12.15
N GLU A 148 -11.35 1.83 12.45
CA GLU A 148 -12.30 1.37 11.42
C GLU A 148 -13.08 2.54 10.81
N LYS A 149 -13.48 3.53 11.64
CA LYS A 149 -14.09 4.77 11.14
C LYS A 149 -13.16 5.54 10.21
N ILE A 150 -11.87 5.66 10.54
CA ILE A 150 -10.86 6.28 9.68
C ILE A 150 -10.79 5.54 8.35
N PHE A 151 -10.70 4.21 8.40
CA PHE A 151 -10.58 3.37 7.22
C PHE A 151 -11.81 3.53 6.32
N ILE A 152 -13.03 3.34 6.83
CA ILE A 152 -14.25 3.40 6.03
C ILE A 152 -14.49 4.80 5.46
N ASN A 153 -14.28 5.87 6.24
CA ASN A 153 -14.41 7.23 5.71
C ASN A 153 -13.37 7.50 4.62
N SER A 154 -12.15 6.97 4.74
CA SER A 154 -11.14 7.06 3.69
C SER A 154 -11.58 6.39 2.39
N GLU A 155 -12.12 5.19 2.48
CA GLU A 155 -12.64 4.45 1.32
C GLU A 155 -13.84 5.16 0.67
N ILE A 156 -14.79 5.67 1.47
CA ILE A 156 -15.91 6.45 0.93
C ILE A 156 -15.40 7.70 0.20
N GLY A 157 -14.46 8.45 0.81
CA GLY A 157 -13.85 9.62 0.20
C GLY A 157 -13.14 9.27 -1.11
N TYR A 158 -12.39 8.18 -1.13
CA TYR A 158 -11.72 7.66 -2.32
C TYR A 158 -12.71 7.34 -3.45
N LEU A 159 -13.81 6.63 -3.15
CA LEU A 159 -14.83 6.28 -4.14
C LEU A 159 -15.58 7.50 -4.68
N TYR A 160 -15.86 8.51 -3.85
CA TYR A 160 -16.40 9.78 -4.36
C TYR A 160 -15.42 10.52 -5.24
N GLY A 161 -14.12 10.50 -4.92
CA GLY A 161 -13.08 11.04 -5.79
C GLY A 161 -13.02 10.32 -7.14
N PHE A 162 -13.17 8.99 -7.14
CA PHE A 162 -13.24 8.16 -8.35
C PHE A 162 -14.47 8.50 -9.21
N LEU A 163 -15.61 8.78 -8.59
CA LEU A 163 -16.83 9.24 -9.27
C LEU A 163 -16.76 10.70 -9.73
N GLU A 164 -15.64 11.37 -9.52
CA GLU A 164 -15.46 12.79 -9.83
C GLU A 164 -16.44 13.73 -9.10
N ILE A 165 -16.81 13.38 -7.86
CA ILE A 165 -17.64 14.17 -6.96
C ILE A 165 -16.76 14.73 -5.82
N PRO A 166 -15.87 15.70 -6.11
CA PRO A 166 -14.83 16.12 -5.18
C PRO A 166 -15.40 16.78 -3.91
N GLU A 167 -16.55 17.42 -3.97
CA GLU A 167 -17.20 18.00 -2.80
C GLU A 167 -17.56 16.96 -1.75
N GLU A 168 -18.15 15.83 -2.18
CA GLU A 168 -18.46 14.73 -1.27
C GLU A 168 -17.18 14.03 -0.79
N ALA A 169 -16.21 13.81 -1.68
CA ALA A 169 -14.92 13.21 -1.31
C ALA A 169 -14.25 14.03 -0.19
N LEU A 170 -14.19 15.33 -0.31
CA LEU A 170 -13.59 16.23 0.69
C LEU A 170 -14.28 16.14 2.05
N LYS A 171 -15.62 16.00 2.10
CA LYS A 171 -16.33 15.82 3.38
C LYS A 171 -15.78 14.61 4.16
N TYR A 172 -15.61 13.48 3.48
CA TYR A 172 -15.13 12.26 4.11
C TYR A 172 -13.63 12.33 4.45
N PHE A 173 -12.81 12.95 3.61
CA PHE A 173 -11.40 13.17 3.92
C PHE A 173 -11.19 14.12 5.11
N TYR A 174 -12.01 15.16 5.26
CA TYR A 174 -11.97 16.01 6.45
C TYR A 174 -12.39 15.24 7.71
N ILE A 175 -13.45 14.41 7.66
CA ILE A 175 -13.81 13.53 8.77
C ILE A 175 -12.64 12.60 9.12
N THR A 176 -12.00 12.01 8.13
CA THR A 176 -10.83 11.13 8.29
C THR A 176 -9.68 11.86 8.99
N LYS A 177 -9.40 13.11 8.60
CA LYS A 177 -8.41 13.97 9.22
C LYS A 177 -8.77 14.30 10.68
N ASP A 178 -10.02 14.68 10.94
CA ASP A 178 -10.50 15.03 12.27
C ASP A 178 -10.48 13.81 13.23
N LEU A 179 -10.61 12.59 12.70
CA LEU A 179 -10.44 11.34 13.45
C LEU A 179 -8.97 11.00 13.72
N GLY A 180 -8.01 11.77 13.17
CA GLY A 180 -6.59 11.67 13.49
C GLY A 180 -5.69 11.09 12.41
N ARG A 181 -6.21 10.73 11.23
CA ARG A 181 -5.35 10.33 10.10
C ARG A 181 -4.59 11.55 9.57
N ASN A 182 -3.27 11.43 9.42
CA ASN A 182 -2.40 12.53 9.03
C ASN A 182 -1.21 12.07 8.16
N ASP A 183 -1.43 11.03 7.34
CA ASP A 183 -0.42 10.44 6.46
C ASP A 183 -0.42 11.08 5.05
N ALA A 184 0.61 10.73 4.26
CA ALA A 184 0.77 11.22 2.90
C ALA A 184 -0.40 10.83 1.98
N TRP A 185 -0.99 9.63 2.18
CA TRP A 185 -2.14 9.17 1.40
C TRP A 185 -3.33 10.14 1.51
N LEU A 186 -3.69 10.54 2.74
CA LEU A 186 -4.78 11.48 2.97
C LEU A 186 -4.51 12.84 2.29
N TYR A 187 -3.30 13.37 2.46
CA TYR A 187 -2.97 14.69 1.92
C TYR A 187 -2.93 14.72 0.38
N VAL A 188 -2.48 13.63 -0.26
CA VAL A 188 -2.54 13.50 -1.73
C VAL A 188 -3.98 13.51 -2.21
N HIS A 189 -4.88 12.76 -1.56
CA HIS A 189 -6.30 12.75 -1.93
C HIS A 189 -7.01 14.07 -1.64
N LEU A 190 -6.65 14.75 -0.55
CA LEU A 190 -7.12 16.12 -0.27
C LEU A 190 -6.68 17.09 -1.37
N TRP A 191 -5.40 17.03 -1.81
CA TRP A 191 -4.92 17.87 -2.90
C TRP A 191 -5.74 17.68 -4.16
N PHE A 192 -5.86 16.46 -4.67
CA PHE A 192 -6.58 16.19 -5.93
C PHE A 192 -8.03 16.65 -5.89
N ASN A 193 -8.72 16.41 -4.79
CA ASN A 193 -10.12 16.80 -4.68
C ASN A 193 -10.31 18.31 -4.44
N LEU A 194 -9.40 18.97 -3.72
CA LEU A 194 -9.38 20.43 -3.57
C LEU A 194 -9.10 21.12 -4.91
N GLU A 195 -8.10 20.64 -5.66
CA GLU A 195 -7.77 21.18 -6.98
C GLU A 195 -8.97 21.08 -7.93
N ARG A 196 -9.64 19.93 -7.97
CA ARG A 196 -10.83 19.73 -8.81
C ARG A 196 -12.03 20.59 -8.37
N PHE A 197 -12.21 20.76 -7.08
CA PHE A 197 -13.37 21.48 -6.54
C PHE A 197 -13.21 22.99 -6.48
N LYS A 198 -12.02 23.49 -6.10
CA LYS A 198 -11.76 24.90 -5.85
C LYS A 198 -10.69 25.52 -6.76
N GLY A 199 -9.99 24.69 -7.51
CA GLY A 199 -8.87 25.11 -8.33
C GLY A 199 -7.52 25.05 -7.60
N LYS A 200 -6.46 25.08 -8.40
CA LYS A 200 -5.08 24.84 -7.99
C LYS A 200 -4.57 25.85 -6.95
N GLU A 201 -4.92 27.13 -7.12
CA GLU A 201 -4.48 28.21 -6.23
C GLU A 201 -5.07 28.06 -4.80
N GLU A 202 -6.37 27.78 -4.72
CA GLU A 202 -7.04 27.60 -3.42
C GLU A 202 -6.60 26.28 -2.74
N ALA A 203 -6.33 25.24 -3.51
CA ALA A 203 -5.76 23.99 -3.00
C ALA A 203 -4.36 24.24 -2.41
N LEU A 204 -3.47 24.94 -3.12
CA LEU A 204 -2.15 25.29 -2.61
C LEU A 204 -2.23 26.12 -1.33
N LYS A 205 -3.06 27.15 -1.32
CA LYS A 205 -3.26 28.00 -0.14
C LYS A 205 -3.76 27.22 1.08
N TYR A 206 -4.62 26.20 0.85
CA TYR A 206 -5.03 25.31 1.94
C TYR A 206 -3.82 24.60 2.55
N PHE A 207 -2.96 23.99 1.72
CA PHE A 207 -1.78 23.25 2.20
C PHE A 207 -0.75 24.17 2.87
N GLU A 208 -0.50 25.35 2.32
CA GLU A 208 0.40 26.35 2.92
C GLU A 208 -0.10 26.84 4.29
N ASN A 209 -1.41 26.94 4.50
CA ASN A 209 -1.97 27.27 5.80
C ASN A 209 -1.90 26.08 6.76
N GLU A 210 -2.22 24.87 6.28
CA GLU A 210 -2.11 23.65 7.10
C GLU A 210 -0.70 23.46 7.66
N VAL A 211 0.35 23.66 6.86
CA VAL A 211 1.73 23.53 7.37
C VAL A 211 2.12 24.63 8.35
N LYS A 212 1.48 25.81 8.29
CA LYS A 212 1.69 26.87 9.30
C LYS A 212 1.05 26.52 10.64
N ASP A 213 -0.13 25.90 10.59
CA ASP A 213 -0.87 25.50 11.79
C ASP A 213 -0.34 24.18 12.39
N ASN A 214 0.24 23.31 11.54
CA ASN A 214 0.77 21.99 11.88
C ASN A 214 2.25 21.84 11.47
N ASP A 215 3.09 22.77 11.85
CA ASP A 215 4.48 22.89 11.41
C ASP A 215 5.39 21.71 11.78
N LYS A 216 4.93 20.83 12.70
CA LYS A 216 5.61 19.62 13.15
C LYS A 216 5.17 18.34 12.43
N ASN A 217 4.23 18.43 11.48
CA ASN A 217 3.76 17.26 10.75
C ASN A 217 4.65 17.00 9.51
N ALA A 218 5.55 16.01 9.60
CA ALA A 218 6.47 15.65 8.52
C ALA A 218 5.72 15.20 7.25
N ALA A 219 4.66 14.41 7.37
CA ALA A 219 3.89 13.91 6.23
C ALA A 219 3.20 15.05 5.47
N LEU A 220 2.73 16.07 6.18
CA LEU A 220 2.12 17.25 5.57
C LEU A 220 3.15 18.08 4.80
N TRP A 221 4.37 18.30 5.37
CA TRP A 221 5.47 18.95 4.67
C TRP A 221 5.89 18.17 3.43
N ALA A 222 6.00 16.83 3.54
CA ALA A 222 6.33 15.96 2.41
C ALA A 222 5.26 16.04 1.30
N SER A 223 3.99 16.04 1.67
CA SER A 223 2.88 16.19 0.71
C SER A 223 2.90 17.53 0.00
N LEU A 224 3.18 18.62 0.73
CA LEU A 224 3.37 19.95 0.11
C LEU A 224 4.58 19.94 -0.83
N GLY A 225 5.68 19.28 -0.46
CA GLY A 225 6.84 19.07 -1.33
C GLY A 225 6.49 18.34 -2.62
N GLN A 226 5.68 17.28 -2.54
CA GLN A 226 5.19 16.56 -3.72
C GLN A 226 4.28 17.44 -4.59
N VAL A 227 3.42 18.27 -3.98
CA VAL A 227 2.59 19.23 -4.71
C VAL A 227 3.47 20.21 -5.49
N TYR A 228 4.46 20.80 -4.85
CA TYR A 228 5.39 21.71 -5.53
C TYR A 228 6.17 21.01 -6.64
N MET A 229 6.64 19.77 -6.41
CA MET A 229 7.44 19.03 -7.38
C MET A 229 6.64 18.56 -8.58
N ASN A 230 5.51 17.88 -8.35
CA ASN A 230 4.81 17.12 -9.39
C ASN A 230 3.72 17.92 -10.11
N PHE A 231 3.13 18.92 -9.46
CA PHE A 231 1.98 19.66 -10.01
C PHE A 231 2.30 21.14 -10.32
N LEU A 232 3.30 21.70 -9.65
CA LEU A 232 3.66 23.09 -9.81
C LEU A 232 5.04 23.29 -10.47
N GLU A 233 5.82 22.22 -10.60
CA GLU A 233 7.21 22.21 -11.10
C GLU A 233 8.09 23.27 -10.40
N ASN A 234 7.74 23.56 -9.12
CA ASN A 234 8.47 24.50 -8.28
C ASN A 234 9.45 23.73 -7.39
N TYR A 235 10.57 23.36 -7.98
CA TYR A 235 11.57 22.50 -7.35
C TYR A 235 12.31 23.18 -6.18
N GLU A 236 12.37 24.51 -6.14
CA GLU A 236 12.93 25.26 -5.01
C GLU A 236 12.08 25.10 -3.75
N GLU A 237 10.76 25.28 -3.86
CA GLU A 237 9.88 25.11 -2.72
C GLU A 237 9.72 23.62 -2.36
N ALA A 238 9.78 22.71 -3.35
CA ALA A 238 9.79 21.27 -3.10
C ALA A 238 11.02 20.86 -2.26
N GLU A 239 12.23 21.33 -2.61
CA GLU A 239 13.47 21.07 -1.86
C GLU A 239 13.34 21.51 -0.40
N LYS A 240 12.82 22.73 -0.16
CA LYS A 240 12.63 23.27 1.19
C LYS A 240 11.63 22.42 2.00
N ALA A 241 10.52 22.04 1.37
CA ALA A 241 9.49 21.27 2.03
C ALA A 241 9.98 19.86 2.40
N PHE A 242 10.67 19.16 1.49
CA PHE A 242 11.25 17.84 1.79
C PHE A 242 12.38 17.92 2.83
N LYS A 243 13.20 18.98 2.80
CA LYS A 243 14.18 19.23 3.85
C LYS A 243 13.53 19.33 5.21
N LYS A 244 12.43 20.11 5.32
CA LYS A 244 11.69 20.26 6.56
C LYS A 244 11.06 18.95 7.02
N ALA A 245 10.49 18.17 6.11
CA ALA A 245 9.93 16.85 6.41
C ALA A 245 11.00 15.91 7.00
N PHE A 246 12.21 15.88 6.41
CA PHE A 246 13.32 15.10 6.92
C PHE A 246 13.79 15.57 8.30
N GLU A 247 13.93 16.88 8.52
CA GLU A 247 14.31 17.44 9.82
C GLU A 247 13.34 17.03 10.96
N LEU A 248 12.08 16.77 10.62
CA LEU A 248 11.04 16.41 11.59
C LEU A 248 10.98 14.90 11.90
N SER A 249 11.27 14.04 10.92
CA SER A 249 11.07 12.59 11.04
C SER A 249 12.36 11.77 11.01
N GLY A 250 13.40 12.25 10.32
CA GLY A 250 14.59 11.47 10.01
C GLY A 250 14.42 10.43 8.90
N ASP A 251 13.27 10.37 8.24
CA ASP A 251 12.93 9.38 7.22
C ASP A 251 13.71 9.61 5.92
N GLY A 252 14.48 8.59 5.49
CA GLY A 252 15.31 8.61 4.29
C GLY A 252 14.56 8.92 3.00
N LEU A 253 13.28 8.55 2.91
CA LEU A 253 12.42 8.84 1.76
C LEU A 253 12.33 10.35 1.45
N TYR A 254 12.35 11.20 2.48
CA TYR A 254 12.30 12.65 2.27
C TYR A 254 13.62 13.21 1.76
N LEU A 255 14.77 12.59 2.10
CA LEU A 255 16.04 12.91 1.47
C LEU A 255 16.08 12.48 0.01
N TYR A 256 15.55 11.31 -0.31
CA TYR A 256 15.41 10.84 -1.69
C TYR A 256 14.66 11.86 -2.55
N ASN A 257 13.46 12.25 -2.11
CA ASN A 257 12.63 13.24 -2.83
C ASN A 257 13.32 14.60 -2.91
N ARG A 258 14.04 15.02 -1.87
CA ARG A 258 14.87 16.24 -1.86
C ARG A 258 15.97 16.16 -2.90
N GLY A 259 16.65 15.01 -3.01
CA GLY A 259 17.67 14.75 -4.02
C GLY A 259 17.14 14.87 -5.44
N ILE A 260 15.93 14.37 -5.70
CA ILE A 260 15.24 14.53 -6.99
C ILE A 260 14.98 16.02 -7.27
N ALA A 261 14.44 16.76 -6.31
CA ALA A 261 14.18 18.20 -6.47
C ALA A 261 15.47 18.97 -6.81
N LEU A 262 16.57 18.70 -6.11
CA LEU A 262 17.89 19.29 -6.40
C LEU A 262 18.40 18.93 -7.80
N ARG A 263 18.25 17.69 -8.23
CA ARG A 263 18.58 17.27 -9.59
C ARG A 263 17.76 18.02 -10.64
N MET A 264 16.45 18.19 -10.41
CA MET A 264 15.59 18.94 -11.31
C MET A 264 15.96 20.45 -11.40
N LEU A 265 16.57 20.97 -10.33
CA LEU A 265 17.17 22.32 -10.31
C LEU A 265 18.55 22.40 -11.02
N GLY A 266 19.09 21.27 -11.47
CA GLY A 266 20.45 21.23 -12.02
C GLY A 266 21.56 21.32 -10.98
N ARG A 267 21.23 21.21 -9.68
CA ARG A 267 22.19 21.27 -8.54
C ARG A 267 22.73 19.87 -8.27
N TYR A 268 23.43 19.31 -9.27
CA TYR A 268 23.77 17.88 -9.31
C TYR A 268 24.70 17.43 -8.18
N GLU A 269 25.70 18.25 -7.81
CA GLU A 269 26.64 17.92 -6.71
C GLU A 269 25.91 17.85 -5.37
N GLU A 270 25.01 18.80 -5.11
CA GLU A 270 24.20 18.80 -3.89
C GLU A 270 23.19 17.63 -3.90
N ALA A 271 22.60 17.32 -5.04
CA ALA A 271 21.72 16.16 -5.21
C ALA A 271 22.45 14.86 -4.87
N ILE A 272 23.68 14.68 -5.36
CA ILE A 272 24.53 13.51 -5.06
C ILE A 272 24.76 13.38 -3.55
N GLU A 273 25.13 14.47 -2.88
CA GLU A 273 25.37 14.44 -1.43
C GLU A 273 24.12 13.96 -0.67
N ILE A 274 22.96 14.51 -1.00
CA ILE A 274 21.68 14.17 -0.35
C ILE A 274 21.24 12.75 -0.68
N LEU A 275 21.36 12.30 -1.93
CA LEU A 275 21.03 10.94 -2.35
C LEU A 275 21.92 9.89 -1.70
N LEU A 276 23.21 10.19 -1.50
CA LEU A 276 24.11 9.31 -0.76
C LEU A 276 23.74 9.21 0.73
N GLN A 277 23.21 10.28 1.33
CA GLN A 277 22.70 10.24 2.70
C GLN A 277 21.43 9.38 2.77
N SER A 278 20.46 9.56 1.85
CA SER A 278 19.26 8.71 1.74
C SER A 278 19.65 7.24 1.61
N ARG A 279 20.50 6.93 0.62
CA ARG A 279 20.99 5.57 0.36
C ARG A 279 21.63 4.91 1.59
N LYS A 280 22.35 5.68 2.39
CA LYS A 280 22.95 5.17 3.62
C LYS A 280 21.89 4.76 4.64
N ILE A 281 20.80 5.51 4.75
CA ILE A 281 19.66 5.17 5.63
C ILE A 281 18.98 3.90 5.11
N SER A 282 18.62 3.84 3.82
CA SER A 282 17.99 2.66 3.19
C SER A 282 18.82 1.38 3.43
N VAL A 283 20.15 1.44 3.26
CA VAL A 283 21.05 0.30 3.55
C VAL A 283 21.01 -0.10 5.03
N GLN A 284 20.92 0.85 5.95
CA GLN A 284 20.87 0.57 7.40
C GLN A 284 19.52 -0.06 7.82
N GLU A 285 18.44 0.29 7.12
CA GLU A 285 17.09 -0.25 7.33
C GLU A 285 16.88 -1.59 6.61
N GLY A 286 17.80 -1.97 5.73
CA GLY A 286 17.72 -3.22 4.95
C GLY A 286 16.88 -3.09 3.67
N ASP A 287 16.60 -1.86 3.26
CA ASP A 287 15.83 -1.55 2.06
C ASP A 287 16.68 -1.64 0.79
N VAL A 288 16.03 -1.79 -0.35
CA VAL A 288 16.67 -1.72 -1.67
C VAL A 288 16.98 -0.27 -2.03
N THR A 289 18.13 -0.05 -2.69
CA THR A 289 18.67 1.28 -3.00
C THR A 289 18.62 1.63 -4.49
N ASP A 290 17.83 0.90 -5.27
CA ASP A 290 17.75 1.06 -6.73
C ASP A 290 17.19 2.43 -7.16
N GLY A 291 16.32 3.02 -6.37
CA GLY A 291 15.79 4.37 -6.58
C GLY A 291 16.91 5.43 -6.46
N GLU A 292 17.63 5.43 -5.33
CA GLU A 292 18.74 6.34 -5.10
C GLU A 292 19.87 6.11 -6.11
N ASP A 293 20.19 4.85 -6.39
CA ASP A 293 21.22 4.50 -7.34
C ASP A 293 20.87 5.01 -8.76
N SER A 294 19.62 4.90 -9.17
CA SER A 294 19.11 5.43 -10.44
C SER A 294 19.25 6.95 -10.53
N GLU A 295 18.88 7.67 -9.47
CA GLU A 295 18.99 9.13 -9.42
C GLU A 295 20.46 9.60 -9.38
N LEU A 296 21.33 8.85 -8.67
CA LEU A 296 22.80 9.09 -8.69
C LEU A 296 23.36 8.92 -10.11
N VAL A 297 22.93 7.88 -10.86
CA VAL A 297 23.33 7.72 -12.27
C VAL A 297 22.98 8.97 -13.08
N ARG A 298 21.73 9.47 -12.95
CA ARG A 298 21.28 10.67 -13.68
C ARG A 298 22.14 11.90 -13.35
N CYS A 299 22.48 12.11 -12.09
CA CYS A 299 23.35 13.21 -11.65
C CYS A 299 24.77 13.05 -12.22
N TYR A 300 25.40 11.88 -12.12
CA TYR A 300 26.74 11.65 -12.62
C TYR A 300 26.82 11.73 -14.17
N VAL A 301 25.78 11.30 -14.87
CA VAL A 301 25.69 11.49 -16.34
C VAL A 301 25.66 12.98 -16.68
N ALA A 302 24.87 13.79 -15.97
CA ALA A 302 24.82 15.24 -16.18
C ALA A 302 26.17 15.92 -15.92
N LEU A 303 26.92 15.47 -14.93
CA LEU A 303 28.29 15.91 -14.61
C LEU A 303 29.38 15.30 -15.53
N LYS A 304 29.00 14.39 -16.43
CA LYS A 304 29.92 13.64 -17.31
C LYS A 304 30.90 12.73 -16.56
N ASP A 305 30.59 12.38 -15.31
CA ASP A 305 31.34 11.41 -14.49
C ASP A 305 30.91 9.97 -14.81
N LYS A 306 31.54 9.41 -15.82
CA LYS A 306 31.18 8.08 -16.36
C LYS A 306 31.56 6.93 -15.42
N GLU A 307 32.58 7.12 -14.62
CA GLU A 307 33.05 6.09 -13.69
C GLU A 307 31.99 5.87 -12.59
N ASN A 308 31.58 6.94 -11.93
CA ASN A 308 30.55 6.85 -10.91
C ASN A 308 29.18 6.52 -11.48
N ALA A 309 28.81 7.02 -12.67
CA ALA A 309 27.58 6.64 -13.33
C ALA A 309 27.50 5.12 -13.56
N ARG A 310 28.56 4.47 -14.05
CA ARG A 310 28.58 3.01 -14.21
C ARG A 310 28.55 2.26 -12.90
N LYS A 311 29.28 2.74 -11.89
CA LYS A 311 29.27 2.12 -10.57
C LYS A 311 27.86 2.02 -9.99
N TYR A 312 27.09 3.10 -10.01
CA TYR A 312 25.72 3.10 -9.48
C TYR A 312 24.71 2.40 -10.38
N LEU A 313 24.95 2.38 -11.70
CA LEU A 313 24.15 1.58 -12.61
C LEU A 313 24.27 0.07 -12.31
N GLU A 314 25.48 -0.44 -12.07
CA GLU A 314 25.64 -1.85 -11.69
C GLU A 314 25.01 -2.15 -10.32
N SER A 315 25.09 -1.22 -9.37
CA SER A 315 24.41 -1.35 -8.07
C SER A 315 22.90 -1.41 -8.23
N ALA A 316 22.28 -0.54 -9.03
CA ALA A 316 20.85 -0.56 -9.34
C ALA A 316 20.42 -1.88 -10.01
N LYS A 317 21.22 -2.43 -10.94
CA LYS A 317 20.96 -3.73 -11.56
C LYS A 317 20.97 -4.90 -10.57
N GLU A 318 21.81 -4.83 -9.56
CA GLU A 318 21.84 -5.85 -8.50
C GLU A 318 20.59 -5.78 -7.62
N GLY A 319 20.12 -4.57 -7.30
CA GLY A 319 18.89 -4.35 -6.54
C GLY A 319 17.67 -4.97 -7.22
N VAL A 320 17.55 -4.85 -8.55
CA VAL A 320 16.43 -5.42 -9.33
C VAL A 320 16.28 -6.94 -9.20
N LYS A 321 17.33 -7.66 -8.87
CA LYS A 321 17.24 -9.13 -8.64
C LYS A 321 16.35 -9.51 -7.45
N ASN A 322 16.11 -8.57 -6.57
CA ASN A 322 15.32 -8.75 -5.34
C ASN A 322 13.90 -8.15 -5.45
N ILE A 323 13.53 -7.62 -6.62
CA ILE A 323 12.21 -7.02 -6.86
C ILE A 323 11.22 -8.09 -7.34
N PRO A 324 9.94 -8.06 -6.89
CA PRO A 324 8.89 -8.95 -7.40
C PRO A 324 8.76 -8.88 -8.92
N GLU A 325 8.51 -10.03 -9.56
CA GLU A 325 8.55 -10.20 -11.01
C GLU A 325 7.62 -9.22 -11.76
N GLU A 326 6.52 -8.84 -11.16
CA GLU A 326 5.52 -7.89 -11.68
C GLU A 326 6.06 -6.46 -11.89
N HIS A 327 7.05 -6.03 -11.08
CA HIS A 327 7.69 -4.72 -11.18
C HIS A 327 8.99 -4.71 -12.00
N VAL A 328 9.51 -5.89 -12.33
CA VAL A 328 10.81 -6.04 -13.02
C VAL A 328 10.84 -5.36 -14.39
N ASN A 329 9.72 -5.34 -15.12
CA ASN A 329 9.69 -4.78 -16.49
C ASN A 329 9.81 -3.26 -16.51
N GLU A 330 9.22 -2.55 -15.56
CA GLU A 330 9.35 -1.10 -15.42
C GLU A 330 10.80 -0.71 -15.10
N PHE A 331 11.42 -1.43 -14.16
CA PHE A 331 12.83 -1.25 -13.82
C PHE A 331 13.78 -1.55 -14.97
N LYS A 332 13.54 -2.60 -15.74
CA LYS A 332 14.36 -2.92 -16.93
C LYS A 332 14.35 -1.79 -17.95
N ASN A 333 13.22 -1.13 -18.16
CA ASN A 333 13.13 0.02 -19.05
C ASN A 333 13.94 1.20 -18.54
N THR A 334 13.81 1.52 -17.24
CA THR A 334 14.61 2.57 -16.59
C THR A 334 16.10 2.30 -16.70
N LEU A 335 16.54 1.06 -16.39
CA LEU A 335 17.95 0.68 -16.49
C LEU A 335 18.50 0.83 -17.92
N LYS A 336 17.70 0.44 -18.93
CA LYS A 336 18.08 0.60 -20.34
C LYS A 336 18.22 2.08 -20.72
N GLU A 337 17.30 2.94 -20.29
CA GLU A 337 17.40 4.39 -20.50
C GLU A 337 18.67 4.98 -19.87
N LEU A 338 19.04 4.51 -18.69
CA LEU A 338 20.27 4.93 -18.01
C LEU A 338 21.53 4.45 -18.76
N GLU A 339 21.55 3.21 -19.27
CA GLU A 339 22.61 2.68 -20.12
C GLU A 339 22.78 3.52 -21.39
N ASP A 340 21.69 3.81 -22.08
CA ASP A 340 21.67 4.62 -23.29
C ASP A 340 22.16 6.06 -23.00
N SER A 341 21.79 6.63 -21.85
CA SER A 341 22.26 7.95 -21.40
C SER A 341 23.76 7.98 -21.15
N ILE A 342 24.33 6.94 -20.55
CA ILE A 342 25.78 6.81 -20.37
C ILE A 342 26.46 6.66 -21.73
N ALA A 343 25.90 5.88 -22.65
CA ALA A 343 26.45 5.67 -23.99
C ALA A 343 26.41 6.96 -24.83
N SER A 344 25.27 7.67 -24.85
CA SER A 344 25.10 8.91 -25.63
C SER A 344 26.00 10.04 -25.16
N SER A 345 26.35 10.09 -23.88
CA SER A 345 27.36 11.03 -23.36
C SER A 345 28.75 10.83 -23.95
N TYR A 346 28.98 9.74 -24.73
CA TYR A 346 30.22 9.52 -25.48
C TYR A 346 30.30 10.29 -26.79
N PHE A 347 29.16 10.56 -27.44
CA PHE A 347 29.15 11.15 -28.79
C PHE A 347 29.23 12.68 -28.82
N SER A 348 28.94 13.36 -27.70
CA SER A 348 28.99 14.82 -27.61
C SER A 348 30.40 15.42 -27.42
N ILE A 349 31.46 14.59 -27.39
CA ILE A 349 32.85 15.04 -27.21
C ILE A 349 33.65 14.95 -28.55
N ALA A 350 33.02 14.36 -29.61
CA ALA A 350 33.68 14.15 -30.90
C ALA A 350 33.16 15.08 -32.03
N SER A 351 32.33 16.08 -31.67
CA SER A 351 31.92 17.20 -32.52
C SER A 351 32.33 18.52 -31.86
#